data_0a93c45c673104b8e117a9bbaa531c4e
#
_entry.id   0a93c45c673104b8e117a9bbaa531c4e
#
_cell.length_a   1.000
_cell.length_b   1.000
_cell.length_c   1.000
_cell.angle_alpha   90.00
_cell.angle_beta   90.00
_cell.angle_gamma   90.00
#
_symmetry.space_group_name_H-M   'P 1'
#
loop_
_entity.id
_entity.type
_entity.pdbx_description
1 polymer ?
#
loop_
_entity_poly.entity_id
_entity_poly.type
_entity_poly.pdbx_seq_one_letter_code
_entity_poly.pdbx_strand_id
1 'polypeptide(L)'
;MIRPRRIAVRLALASLLVTAVAVAIIATGVFDVGRSTFDDLMARHGASTADSRAMFNSSVGHTFLWAMIAAAVACVAIAGFLAHRVARSFGRIVEAARRIAGGDYAARVPDVGIEEARAIAEAFNRMAESLEEQERMRRELIANTAHELRTPLTNLKGYLEALRDEVIPPTPETFTSLHEEADRLVRLSRSLDLLVEGDAGRTPPPSDTDLAQAVRAAVDLYQPGFQRAGIDLEVDLPERLVVRAHPDHLAQVLGNLLQNALRYTPEGGRARIGAGLEHGDALVQVTNTTDGDQAIPAADLPRLFGRFYRVEKSRDRARGGAGIGLAIVKQLVEAAGGRVGAEALPGSARFWFSLPAA
;
A
#
# COMPACT_ATOMS: atom_id res chain seq x y z
N MET A 1 -24.03 -7.50 15.44
CA MET A 1 -24.44 -7.08 14.08
C MET A 1 -25.38 -5.88 14.20
N ILE A 2 -24.87 -4.66 14.00
CA ILE A 2 -25.68 -3.44 14.08
C ILE A 2 -26.38 -3.29 12.73
N ARG A 3 -27.69 -3.53 12.68
CA ARG A 3 -28.49 -3.32 11.45
C ARG A 3 -28.62 -1.80 11.25
N PRO A 4 -28.15 -1.22 10.11
CA PRO A 4 -28.22 0.23 9.85
C PRO A 4 -29.65 0.79 10.00
N ARG A 5 -30.65 -0.04 9.77
CA ARG A 5 -32.07 0.27 9.97
C ARG A 5 -32.41 0.60 11.44
N ARG A 6 -31.67 0.03 12.43
CA ARG A 6 -31.91 0.32 13.86
C ARG A 6 -31.39 1.69 14.30
N ILE A 7 -30.26 2.15 13.71
CA ILE A 7 -29.71 3.49 14.01
C ILE A 7 -30.62 4.57 13.43
N ALA A 8 -31.05 4.40 12.19
CA ALA A 8 -32.00 5.33 11.54
C ALA A 8 -33.32 5.44 12.31
N VAL A 9 -33.86 4.30 12.76
CA VAL A 9 -35.10 4.27 13.56
C VAL A 9 -34.90 4.95 14.91
N ARG A 10 -33.78 4.73 15.60
CA ARG A 10 -33.48 5.40 16.89
C ARG A 10 -33.30 6.92 16.73
N LEU A 11 -32.60 7.37 15.71
CA LEU A 11 -32.44 8.79 15.40
C LEU A 11 -33.77 9.43 15.02
N ALA A 12 -34.58 8.77 14.20
CA ALA A 12 -35.92 9.23 13.84
C ALA A 12 -36.83 9.32 15.07
N LEU A 13 -36.81 8.33 15.96
CA LEU A 13 -37.59 8.35 17.20
C LEU A 13 -37.14 9.44 18.18
N ALA A 14 -35.83 9.64 18.35
CA ALA A 14 -35.28 10.68 19.17
C ALA A 14 -35.66 12.10 18.64
N SER A 15 -35.53 12.32 17.34
CA SER A 15 -35.91 13.56 16.66
C SER A 15 -37.41 13.79 16.78
N LEU A 16 -38.23 12.77 16.63
CA LEU A 16 -39.68 12.85 16.78
C LEU A 16 -40.09 13.20 18.22
N LEU A 17 -39.44 12.63 19.21
CA LEU A 17 -39.67 12.93 20.62
C LEU A 17 -39.34 14.39 20.93
N VAL A 18 -38.14 14.87 20.52
CA VAL A 18 -37.72 16.25 20.74
C VAL A 18 -38.67 17.23 20.06
N THR A 19 -39.05 16.94 18.82
CA THR A 19 -40.00 17.78 18.07
C THR A 19 -41.39 17.80 18.72
N ALA A 20 -41.91 16.66 19.19
CA ALA A 20 -43.20 16.56 19.85
C ALA A 20 -43.19 17.38 21.15
N VAL A 21 -42.14 17.29 21.95
CA VAL A 21 -41.98 18.08 23.18
C VAL A 21 -41.89 19.58 22.86
N ALA A 22 -41.10 19.98 21.88
CA ALA A 22 -40.97 21.40 21.48
C ALA A 22 -42.30 21.98 20.98
N VAL A 23 -43.00 21.23 20.13
CA VAL A 23 -44.33 21.63 19.63
C VAL A 23 -45.34 21.74 20.78
N ALA A 24 -45.35 20.83 21.73
CA ALA A 24 -46.23 20.87 22.89
C ALA A 24 -45.96 22.09 23.79
N ILE A 25 -44.69 22.43 24.05
CA ILE A 25 -44.28 23.60 24.85
C ILE A 25 -44.71 24.91 24.14
N ILE A 26 -44.41 25.03 22.85
CA ILE A 26 -44.77 26.22 22.07
C ILE A 26 -46.30 26.34 21.98
N ALA A 27 -47.00 25.24 21.76
CA ALA A 27 -48.45 25.20 21.65
C ALA A 27 -49.15 25.67 22.94
N THR A 28 -48.73 25.12 24.08
CA THR A 28 -49.30 25.50 25.37
C THR A 28 -48.99 26.95 25.69
N GLY A 29 -47.75 27.40 25.50
CA GLY A 29 -47.35 28.79 25.76
C GLY A 29 -48.10 29.82 24.90
N VAL A 30 -48.18 29.58 23.58
CA VAL A 30 -48.89 30.49 22.66
C VAL A 30 -50.39 30.51 22.91
N PHE A 31 -50.96 29.30 23.20
CA PHE A 31 -52.42 29.23 23.51
C PHE A 31 -52.75 29.92 24.80
N ASP A 32 -51.98 29.74 25.87
CA ASP A 32 -52.22 30.36 27.17
C ASP A 32 -52.03 31.90 27.14
N VAL A 33 -50.95 32.38 26.51
CA VAL A 33 -50.68 33.81 26.32
C VAL A 33 -51.76 34.45 25.41
N GLY A 34 -52.10 33.78 24.31
CA GLY A 34 -53.12 34.25 23.37
C GLY A 34 -54.49 34.36 24.05
N ARG A 35 -54.83 33.36 24.86
CA ARG A 35 -56.11 33.38 25.64
C ARG A 35 -56.12 34.45 26.71
N SER A 36 -55.09 34.65 27.51
CA SER A 36 -55.01 35.66 28.53
C SER A 36 -55.07 37.06 27.93
N THR A 37 -54.38 37.31 26.83
CA THR A 37 -54.42 38.61 26.13
C THR A 37 -55.81 38.89 25.53
N PHE A 38 -56.47 37.86 24.97
CA PHE A 38 -57.80 37.97 24.43
C PHE A 38 -58.86 38.28 25.58
N ASP A 39 -58.77 37.55 26.69
CA ASP A 39 -59.61 37.76 27.86
C ASP A 39 -59.45 39.21 28.40
N ASP A 40 -58.22 39.74 28.49
CA ASP A 40 -57.94 41.11 28.91
C ASP A 40 -58.49 42.17 27.96
N LEU A 41 -58.40 41.99 26.68
CA LEU A 41 -58.92 42.87 25.64
C LEU A 41 -60.44 42.92 25.68
N MET A 42 -61.12 41.79 25.79
CA MET A 42 -62.58 41.71 25.84
C MET A 42 -63.14 42.20 27.14
N ALA A 43 -62.50 42.06 28.29
CA ALA A 43 -62.88 42.64 29.57
C ALA A 43 -62.88 44.16 29.53
N ARG A 44 -61.94 44.79 28.83
CA ARG A 44 -61.92 46.27 28.61
C ARG A 44 -63.07 46.78 27.80
N HIS A 45 -63.72 45.92 26.99
CA HIS A 45 -64.89 46.25 26.16
C HIS A 45 -66.22 45.80 26.79
N GLY A 46 -66.21 45.37 28.04
CA GLY A 46 -67.44 45.07 28.83
C GLY A 46 -68.04 43.66 28.51
N ALA A 47 -67.30 42.79 27.84
CA ALA A 47 -67.77 41.45 27.59
C ALA A 47 -67.55 40.50 28.79
N SER A 48 -68.44 39.52 28.99
CA SER A 48 -68.26 38.53 30.05
C SER A 48 -67.11 37.60 29.73
N THR A 49 -66.37 37.16 30.75
CA THR A 49 -65.24 36.19 30.58
C THR A 49 -65.72 34.86 30.02
N ALA A 50 -66.97 34.50 30.18
CA ALA A 50 -67.50 33.23 29.60
C ALA A 50 -67.70 33.33 28.09
N ASP A 51 -68.23 34.47 27.58
CA ASP A 51 -68.47 34.74 26.19
C ASP A 51 -67.16 34.91 25.43
N SER A 52 -66.15 35.56 26.03
CA SER A 52 -64.80 35.72 25.48
C SER A 52 -64.11 34.36 25.25
N ARG A 53 -64.21 33.48 26.23
CA ARG A 53 -63.64 32.12 26.14
C ARG A 53 -64.34 31.27 25.10
N ALA A 54 -65.69 31.38 25.00
CA ALA A 54 -66.40 30.61 23.95
C ALA A 54 -66.03 31.09 22.52
N MET A 55 -65.91 32.39 22.29
CA MET A 55 -65.44 32.95 21.01
C MET A 55 -64.00 32.59 20.69
N PHE A 56 -63.08 32.68 21.66
CA PHE A 56 -61.68 32.29 21.45
C PHE A 56 -61.56 30.82 21.06
N ASN A 57 -62.19 29.91 21.80
CA ASN A 57 -62.13 28.48 21.54
C ASN A 57 -62.77 28.10 20.19
N SER A 58 -63.87 28.76 19.79
CA SER A 58 -64.53 28.44 18.51
C SER A 58 -63.78 29.00 17.29
N SER A 59 -63.16 30.17 17.38
CA SER A 59 -62.55 30.83 16.23
C SER A 59 -61.04 30.59 16.14
N VAL A 60 -60.34 30.68 17.28
CA VAL A 60 -58.86 30.55 17.32
C VAL A 60 -58.43 29.12 17.59
N GLY A 61 -59.15 28.40 18.48
CA GLY A 61 -58.74 27.07 18.91
C GLY A 61 -58.69 26.06 17.78
N HIS A 62 -59.67 26.08 16.86
CA HIS A 62 -59.69 25.15 15.71
C HIS A 62 -58.58 25.46 14.72
N THR A 63 -58.36 26.72 14.37
CA THR A 63 -57.27 27.13 13.45
C THR A 63 -55.89 26.77 14.01
N PHE A 64 -55.70 27.02 15.31
CA PHE A 64 -54.48 26.67 16.02
C PHE A 64 -54.22 25.17 16.05
N LEU A 65 -55.26 24.37 16.32
CA LEU A 65 -55.18 22.90 16.31
C LEU A 65 -54.73 22.36 14.92
N TRP A 66 -55.36 22.87 13.86
CA TRP A 66 -54.97 22.44 12.49
C TRP A 66 -53.55 22.89 12.12
N ALA A 67 -53.12 24.08 12.50
CA ALA A 67 -51.75 24.55 12.31
C ALA A 67 -50.73 23.68 13.06
N MET A 68 -51.03 23.26 14.29
CA MET A 68 -50.20 22.34 15.07
C MET A 68 -50.08 20.96 14.42
N ILE A 69 -51.20 20.40 13.95
CA ILE A 69 -51.21 19.10 13.26
C ILE A 69 -50.37 19.19 11.98
N ALA A 70 -50.53 20.25 11.18
CA ALA A 70 -49.76 20.46 9.98
C ALA A 70 -48.25 20.59 10.27
N ALA A 71 -47.87 21.34 11.29
CA ALA A 71 -46.49 21.50 11.73
C ALA A 71 -45.90 20.16 12.21
N ALA A 72 -46.65 19.41 13.02
CA ALA A 72 -46.21 18.09 13.48
C ALA A 72 -46.00 17.09 12.30
N VAL A 73 -46.91 17.06 11.34
CA VAL A 73 -46.78 16.21 10.13
C VAL A 73 -45.55 16.61 9.31
N ALA A 74 -45.36 17.92 9.08
CA ALA A 74 -44.20 18.43 8.36
C ALA A 74 -42.86 18.04 9.05
N CYS A 75 -42.78 18.21 10.36
CA CYS A 75 -41.60 17.83 11.13
C CYS A 75 -41.31 16.34 11.05
N VAL A 76 -42.33 15.47 11.18
CA VAL A 76 -42.17 14.01 11.03
C VAL A 76 -41.68 13.63 9.64
N ALA A 77 -42.25 14.26 8.60
CA ALA A 77 -41.86 14.02 7.22
C ALA A 77 -40.38 14.40 6.96
N ILE A 78 -39.96 15.58 7.41
CA ILE A 78 -38.58 16.10 7.29
C ILE A 78 -37.61 15.21 8.06
N ALA A 79 -37.92 14.88 9.32
CA ALA A 79 -37.10 14.01 10.15
C ALA A 79 -36.94 12.60 9.52
N GLY A 80 -38.02 12.03 9.03
CA GLY A 80 -38.01 10.74 8.32
C GLY A 80 -37.17 10.77 7.04
N PHE A 81 -37.30 11.84 6.24
CA PHE A 81 -36.49 12.03 5.03
C PHE A 81 -34.98 12.14 5.34
N LEU A 82 -34.61 12.97 6.31
CA LEU A 82 -33.21 13.13 6.73
C LEU A 82 -32.64 11.83 7.29
N ALA A 83 -33.37 11.17 8.19
CA ALA A 83 -32.96 9.89 8.76
C ALA A 83 -32.75 8.82 7.67
N HIS A 84 -33.64 8.74 6.67
CA HIS A 84 -33.52 7.82 5.56
C HIS A 84 -32.31 8.14 4.66
N ARG A 85 -32.08 9.42 4.39
CA ARG A 85 -30.92 9.88 3.60
C ARG A 85 -29.59 9.51 4.26
N VAL A 86 -29.45 9.79 5.55
CA VAL A 86 -28.27 9.43 6.36
C VAL A 86 -28.08 7.92 6.40
N ALA A 87 -29.13 7.16 6.74
CA ALA A 87 -29.05 5.71 6.83
C ALA A 87 -28.65 5.04 5.50
N ARG A 88 -29.11 5.58 4.37
CA ARG A 88 -28.74 5.07 3.04
C ARG A 88 -27.27 5.29 2.73
N SER A 89 -26.71 6.47 3.09
CA SER A 89 -25.29 6.78 2.89
C SER A 89 -24.39 5.86 3.70
N PHE A 90 -24.66 5.66 4.99
CA PHE A 90 -23.90 4.70 5.81
C PHE A 90 -24.12 3.25 5.38
N GLY A 91 -25.31 2.90 4.88
CA GLY A 91 -25.59 1.57 4.35
C GLY A 91 -24.68 1.18 3.19
N ARG A 92 -24.36 2.12 2.29
CA ARG A 92 -23.44 1.91 1.17
C ARG A 92 -21.99 1.64 1.65
N ILE A 93 -21.53 2.38 2.67
CA ILE A 93 -20.20 2.17 3.26
C ILE A 93 -20.10 0.77 3.88
N VAL A 94 -21.12 0.36 4.65
CA VAL A 94 -21.17 -0.97 5.27
C VAL A 94 -21.20 -2.09 4.22
N GLU A 95 -21.92 -1.90 3.12
CA GLU A 95 -21.99 -2.87 2.04
C GLU A 95 -20.65 -3.01 1.33
N ALA A 96 -19.98 -1.89 0.99
CA ALA A 96 -18.64 -1.91 0.42
C ALA A 96 -17.64 -2.59 1.35
N ALA A 97 -17.70 -2.29 2.67
CA ALA A 97 -16.85 -2.94 3.66
C ALA A 97 -17.06 -4.47 3.74
N ARG A 98 -18.30 -4.95 3.60
CA ARG A 98 -18.59 -6.38 3.55
C ARG A 98 -18.05 -7.05 2.29
N ARG A 99 -18.13 -6.37 1.14
CA ARG A 99 -17.58 -6.88 -0.11
C ARG A 99 -16.06 -7.02 -0.01
N ILE A 100 -15.37 -6.01 0.53
CA ILE A 100 -13.92 -6.07 0.78
C ILE A 100 -13.57 -7.22 1.75
N ALA A 101 -14.31 -7.36 2.85
CA ALA A 101 -14.11 -8.47 3.80
C ALA A 101 -14.38 -9.86 3.17
N GLY A 102 -15.16 -9.92 2.10
CA GLY A 102 -15.39 -11.12 1.29
C GLY A 102 -14.37 -11.35 0.18
N GLY A 103 -13.33 -10.48 0.07
CA GLY A 103 -12.28 -10.60 -0.93
C GLY A 103 -12.51 -9.80 -2.23
N ASP A 104 -13.59 -9.03 -2.32
CA ASP A 104 -13.83 -8.13 -3.45
C ASP A 104 -13.18 -6.77 -3.17
N TYR A 105 -11.87 -6.70 -3.36
CA TYR A 105 -11.07 -5.50 -3.09
C TYR A 105 -11.31 -4.36 -4.09
N ALA A 106 -11.96 -4.63 -5.22
CA ALA A 106 -12.37 -3.61 -6.20
C ALA A 106 -13.62 -2.83 -5.76
N ALA A 107 -14.29 -3.25 -4.68
CA ALA A 107 -15.47 -2.56 -4.17
C ALA A 107 -15.14 -1.12 -3.73
N ARG A 108 -15.95 -0.17 -4.16
CA ARG A 108 -15.82 1.25 -3.80
C ARG A 108 -17.14 1.77 -3.28
N VAL A 109 -17.09 2.76 -2.40
CA VAL A 109 -18.25 3.53 -1.96
C VAL A 109 -18.53 4.61 -3.00
N PRO A 110 -19.72 4.62 -3.63
CA PRO A 110 -20.10 5.68 -4.57
C PRO A 110 -20.31 7.01 -3.82
N ASP A 111 -20.41 8.12 -4.57
CA ASP A 111 -20.69 9.45 -3.96
C ASP A 111 -21.96 9.40 -3.09
N VAL A 112 -21.82 9.84 -1.86
CA VAL A 112 -22.85 9.71 -0.82
C VAL A 112 -23.68 10.98 -0.59
N GLY A 113 -23.41 12.07 -1.31
CA GLY A 113 -24.26 13.29 -1.33
C GLY A 113 -24.42 14.04 -0.01
N ILE A 114 -23.68 13.66 1.05
CA ILE A 114 -23.59 14.32 2.36
C ILE A 114 -22.11 14.55 2.62
N GLU A 115 -21.71 15.77 2.96
CA GLU A 115 -20.31 16.19 3.04
C GLU A 115 -19.51 15.38 4.07
N GLU A 116 -20.06 15.15 5.25
CA GLU A 116 -19.43 14.35 6.30
C GLU A 116 -19.29 12.87 5.92
N ALA A 117 -20.26 12.34 5.20
CA ALA A 117 -20.20 10.96 4.69
C ALA A 117 -19.25 10.84 3.51
N ARG A 118 -19.03 11.92 2.73
CA ARG A 118 -18.06 11.96 1.62
C ARG A 118 -16.63 11.80 2.14
N ALA A 119 -16.24 12.52 3.18
CA ALA A 119 -14.90 12.40 3.78
C ALA A 119 -14.60 10.96 4.23
N ILE A 120 -15.61 10.28 4.83
CA ILE A 120 -15.48 8.86 5.23
C ILE A 120 -15.39 7.96 4.00
N ALA A 121 -16.21 8.19 2.96
CA ALA A 121 -16.19 7.42 1.74
C ALA A 121 -14.85 7.54 0.99
N GLU A 122 -14.27 8.74 0.93
CA GLU A 122 -12.96 8.97 0.34
C GLU A 122 -11.83 8.28 1.12
N ALA A 123 -11.85 8.38 2.46
CA ALA A 123 -10.88 7.67 3.30
C ALA A 123 -11.00 6.14 3.13
N PHE A 124 -12.24 5.64 3.07
CA PHE A 124 -12.51 4.23 2.80
C PHE A 124 -12.00 3.80 1.41
N ASN A 125 -12.27 4.60 0.37
CA ASN A 125 -11.84 4.28 -1.00
C ASN A 125 -10.32 4.28 -1.13
N ARG A 126 -9.60 5.20 -0.47
CA ARG A 126 -8.12 5.18 -0.39
C ARG A 126 -7.59 3.92 0.29
N MET A 127 -8.21 3.51 1.40
CA MET A 127 -7.86 2.25 2.08
C MET A 127 -8.13 1.04 1.17
N ALA A 128 -9.28 1.01 0.47
CA ALA A 128 -9.64 -0.06 -0.45
C ALA A 128 -8.66 -0.16 -1.63
N GLU A 129 -8.21 0.97 -2.17
CA GLU A 129 -7.19 1.04 -3.23
C GLU A 129 -5.85 0.47 -2.76
N SER A 130 -5.39 0.87 -1.57
CA SER A 130 -4.17 0.33 -0.97
C SER A 130 -4.25 -1.19 -0.75
N LEU A 131 -5.40 -1.68 -0.30
CA LEU A 131 -5.61 -3.11 -0.06
C LEU A 131 -5.67 -3.92 -1.38
N GLU A 132 -6.32 -3.37 -2.42
CA GLU A 132 -6.37 -3.97 -3.75
C GLU A 132 -4.97 -4.09 -4.36
N GLU A 133 -4.17 -3.03 -4.24
CA GLU A 133 -2.79 -3.02 -4.71
C GLU A 133 -1.91 -4.02 -3.94
N GLN A 134 -2.04 -4.10 -2.61
CA GLN A 134 -1.33 -5.09 -1.80
C GLN A 134 -1.69 -6.52 -2.20
N GLU A 135 -2.98 -6.82 -2.41
CA GLU A 135 -3.42 -8.15 -2.81
C GLU A 135 -2.99 -8.49 -4.25
N ARG A 136 -2.95 -7.51 -5.15
CA ARG A 136 -2.40 -7.66 -6.49
C ARG A 136 -0.91 -8.02 -6.43
N MET A 137 -0.13 -7.25 -5.69
CA MET A 137 1.31 -7.52 -5.50
C MET A 137 1.56 -8.90 -4.87
N ARG A 138 0.74 -9.30 -3.90
CA ARG A 138 0.81 -10.62 -3.28
C ARG A 138 0.55 -11.75 -4.28
N ARG A 139 -0.48 -11.62 -5.13
CA ARG A 139 -0.78 -12.62 -6.17
C ARG A 139 0.32 -12.72 -7.21
N GLU A 140 0.86 -11.59 -7.64
CA GLU A 140 1.99 -11.53 -8.56
C GLU A 140 3.23 -12.19 -7.95
N LEU A 141 3.52 -11.95 -6.67
CA LEU A 141 4.60 -12.61 -5.94
C LEU A 141 4.45 -14.13 -5.95
N ILE A 142 3.28 -14.65 -5.59
CA ILE A 142 3.01 -16.09 -5.54
C ILE A 142 3.13 -16.72 -6.94
N ALA A 143 2.53 -16.12 -7.95
CA ALA A 143 2.56 -16.64 -9.32
C ALA A 143 3.98 -16.66 -9.89
N ASN A 144 4.73 -15.59 -9.74
CA ASN A 144 6.11 -15.48 -10.22
C ASN A 144 7.06 -16.41 -9.45
N THR A 145 6.90 -16.52 -8.12
CA THR A 145 7.66 -17.46 -7.29
C THR A 145 7.45 -18.90 -7.74
N ALA A 146 6.20 -19.28 -7.97
CA ALA A 146 5.89 -20.63 -8.46
C ALA A 146 6.53 -20.92 -9.83
N HIS A 147 6.57 -19.91 -10.71
CA HIS A 147 7.21 -20.04 -12.03
C HIS A 147 8.73 -20.15 -11.92
N GLU A 148 9.37 -19.28 -11.12
CA GLU A 148 10.83 -19.25 -10.93
C GLU A 148 11.36 -20.49 -10.15
N LEU A 149 10.55 -21.12 -9.31
CA LEU A 149 10.88 -22.40 -8.67
C LEU A 149 10.71 -23.59 -9.61
N ARG A 150 9.70 -23.58 -10.48
CA ARG A 150 9.40 -24.70 -11.38
C ARG A 150 10.53 -24.98 -12.35
N THR A 151 11.15 -23.95 -12.92
CA THR A 151 12.21 -24.09 -13.92
C THR A 151 13.43 -24.86 -13.39
N PRO A 152 14.09 -24.43 -12.28
CA PRO A 152 15.24 -25.16 -11.73
C PRO A 152 14.87 -26.56 -11.23
N LEU A 153 13.68 -26.73 -10.65
CA LEU A 153 13.21 -28.06 -10.24
C LEU A 153 13.01 -29.01 -11.42
N THR A 154 12.48 -28.49 -12.53
CA THR A 154 12.32 -29.29 -13.76
C THR A 154 13.69 -29.67 -14.35
N ASN A 155 14.66 -28.74 -14.36
CA ASN A 155 16.01 -29.00 -14.82
C ASN A 155 16.69 -30.05 -13.95
N LEU A 156 16.70 -29.88 -12.61
CA LEU A 156 17.24 -30.86 -11.66
C LEU A 156 16.63 -32.24 -11.88
N LYS A 157 15.31 -32.31 -11.99
CA LYS A 157 14.61 -33.57 -12.25
C LYS A 157 15.05 -34.19 -13.58
N GLY A 158 15.14 -33.39 -14.65
CA GLY A 158 15.57 -33.86 -15.97
C GLY A 158 16.99 -34.40 -15.96
N TYR A 159 17.94 -33.71 -15.29
CA TYR A 159 19.33 -34.24 -15.14
C TYR A 159 19.35 -35.53 -14.34
N LEU A 160 18.61 -35.64 -13.25
CA LEU A 160 18.54 -36.84 -12.42
C LEU A 160 17.88 -38.02 -13.17
N GLU A 161 16.84 -37.77 -13.97
CA GLU A 161 16.22 -38.80 -14.84
C GLU A 161 17.17 -39.24 -15.91
N ALA A 162 17.88 -38.32 -16.59
CA ALA A 162 18.86 -38.64 -17.62
C ALA A 162 20.05 -39.41 -17.08
N LEU A 163 20.52 -39.13 -15.86
CA LEU A 163 21.56 -39.93 -15.17
C LEU A 163 21.04 -41.31 -14.80
N ARG A 164 19.83 -41.43 -14.27
CA ARG A 164 19.22 -42.71 -13.89
C ARG A 164 19.05 -43.65 -15.12
N ASP A 165 18.59 -43.04 -16.22
CA ASP A 165 18.31 -43.78 -17.48
C ASP A 165 19.56 -43.93 -18.36
N GLU A 166 20.74 -43.59 -17.81
CA GLU A 166 22.06 -43.69 -18.48
C GLU A 166 22.17 -42.90 -19.81
N VAL A 167 21.31 -41.89 -20.00
CA VAL A 167 21.29 -41.02 -21.19
C VAL A 167 22.49 -40.06 -21.19
N ILE A 168 22.91 -39.61 -19.98
CA ILE A 168 24.08 -38.76 -19.78
C ILE A 168 25.07 -39.46 -18.81
N PRO A 169 26.39 -39.30 -18.97
CA PRO A 169 27.36 -39.88 -18.07
C PRO A 169 27.45 -39.12 -16.74
N PRO A 170 27.74 -39.78 -15.61
CA PRO A 170 27.94 -39.15 -14.30
C PRO A 170 29.32 -38.50 -14.20
N THR A 171 29.54 -37.41 -14.94
CA THR A 171 30.79 -36.67 -14.94
C THR A 171 30.85 -35.58 -13.88
N PRO A 172 32.04 -35.10 -13.48
CA PRO A 172 32.16 -33.94 -12.58
C PRO A 172 31.39 -32.72 -13.07
N GLU A 173 31.34 -32.50 -14.40
CA GLU A 173 30.62 -31.37 -15.02
C GLU A 173 29.11 -31.51 -14.82
N THR A 174 28.57 -32.73 -14.95
CA THR A 174 27.14 -33.01 -14.70
C THR A 174 26.77 -32.73 -13.24
N PHE A 175 27.61 -33.18 -12.29
CA PHE A 175 27.40 -32.91 -10.88
C PHE A 175 27.57 -31.41 -10.53
N THR A 176 28.49 -30.71 -11.20
CA THR A 176 28.65 -29.26 -11.06
C THR A 176 27.36 -28.52 -11.50
N SER A 177 26.80 -28.89 -12.65
CA SER A 177 25.55 -28.33 -13.16
C SER A 177 24.37 -28.56 -12.20
N LEU A 178 24.26 -29.76 -11.62
CA LEU A 178 23.27 -30.08 -10.59
C LEU A 178 23.45 -29.24 -9.34
N HIS A 179 24.69 -29.05 -8.89
CA HIS A 179 25.03 -28.26 -7.72
C HIS A 179 24.68 -26.76 -7.93
N GLU A 180 25.02 -26.20 -9.09
CA GLU A 180 24.70 -24.83 -9.47
C GLU A 180 23.18 -24.55 -9.47
N GLU A 181 22.38 -25.52 -9.95
CA GLU A 181 20.95 -25.41 -9.99
C GLU A 181 20.31 -25.52 -8.57
N ALA A 182 20.90 -26.41 -7.72
CA ALA A 182 20.51 -26.49 -6.31
C ALA A 182 20.83 -25.20 -5.54
N ASP A 183 22.02 -24.64 -5.74
CA ASP A 183 22.43 -23.37 -5.17
C ASP A 183 21.54 -22.21 -5.63
N ARG A 184 21.09 -22.25 -6.87
CA ARG A 184 20.12 -21.27 -7.39
C ARG A 184 18.80 -21.32 -6.62
N LEU A 185 18.29 -22.53 -6.31
CA LEU A 185 17.07 -22.70 -5.50
C LEU A 185 17.27 -22.18 -4.07
N VAL A 186 18.41 -22.46 -3.44
CA VAL A 186 18.73 -21.96 -2.10
C VAL A 186 18.77 -20.42 -2.09
N ARG A 187 19.42 -19.81 -3.07
CA ARG A 187 19.43 -18.33 -3.20
C ARG A 187 18.04 -17.75 -3.40
N LEU A 188 17.21 -18.39 -4.22
CA LEU A 188 15.84 -17.96 -4.46
C LEU A 188 15.00 -18.03 -3.17
N SER A 189 15.10 -19.14 -2.42
CA SER A 189 14.41 -19.29 -1.13
C SER A 189 14.80 -18.20 -0.14
N ARG A 190 16.10 -17.96 0.06
CA ARG A 190 16.58 -16.88 0.95
C ARG A 190 16.10 -15.50 0.53
N SER A 191 16.05 -15.26 -0.78
CA SER A 191 15.55 -14.00 -1.33
C SER A 191 14.06 -13.78 -1.05
N LEU A 192 13.27 -14.86 -1.05
CA LEU A 192 11.84 -14.81 -0.71
C LEU A 192 11.62 -14.57 0.79
N ASP A 193 12.41 -15.22 1.65
CA ASP A 193 12.35 -15.03 3.10
C ASP A 193 12.57 -13.55 3.46
N LEU A 194 13.59 -12.92 2.87
CA LEU A 194 13.87 -11.49 3.08
C LEU A 194 12.74 -10.57 2.60
N LEU A 195 12.08 -10.90 1.47
CA LEU A 195 10.93 -10.13 0.99
C LEU A 195 9.74 -10.21 1.97
N VAL A 196 9.50 -11.39 2.53
CA VAL A 196 8.42 -11.62 3.51
C VAL A 196 8.71 -10.94 4.85
N GLU A 197 9.94 -11.02 5.34
CA GLU A 197 10.36 -10.38 6.60
C GLU A 197 10.28 -8.85 6.52
N GLY A 198 10.71 -8.27 5.41
CA GLY A 198 10.63 -6.84 5.20
C GLY A 198 9.19 -6.33 5.10
N ASP A 199 8.31 -7.05 4.41
CA ASP A 199 6.87 -6.73 4.35
C ASP A 199 6.20 -6.82 5.75
N ALA A 200 6.72 -7.69 6.63
CA ALA A 200 6.24 -7.84 8.01
C ALA A 200 6.82 -6.79 8.98
N GLY A 201 7.70 -5.88 8.53
CA GLY A 201 8.38 -4.90 9.38
C GLY A 201 9.31 -5.53 10.43
N ARG A 202 9.74 -6.77 10.24
CA ARG A 202 10.64 -7.50 11.15
C ARG A 202 12.11 -7.30 10.79
N THR A 203 12.49 -6.05 10.59
CA THR A 203 13.88 -5.73 10.31
C THR A 203 14.68 -5.72 11.60
N PRO A 204 15.82 -6.44 11.69
CA PRO A 204 16.69 -6.36 12.88
C PRO A 204 17.14 -4.92 13.12
N PRO A 205 17.39 -4.52 14.37
CA PRO A 205 17.79 -3.16 14.68
C PRO A 205 19.10 -2.81 13.96
N PRO A 206 19.20 -1.61 13.38
CA PRO A 206 20.42 -1.16 12.72
C PRO A 206 21.54 -0.94 13.75
N SER A 207 22.78 -1.25 13.36
CA SER A 207 24.01 -1.00 14.12
C SER A 207 24.95 -0.10 13.33
N ASP A 208 25.88 0.54 14.03
CA ASP A 208 26.95 1.28 13.37
C ASP A 208 27.87 0.26 12.67
N THR A 209 27.91 0.33 11.35
CA THR A 209 28.61 -0.63 10.49
C THR A 209 29.53 0.13 9.53
N ASP A 210 30.76 -0.34 9.40
CA ASP A 210 31.72 0.21 8.42
C ASP A 210 31.39 -0.29 7.02
N LEU A 211 30.73 0.57 6.22
CA LEU A 211 30.32 0.31 4.84
C LEU A 211 31.52 0.05 3.92
N ALA A 212 32.65 0.74 4.13
CA ALA A 212 33.86 0.53 3.32
C ALA A 212 34.42 -0.88 3.55
N GLN A 213 34.41 -1.36 4.80
CA GLN A 213 34.78 -2.73 5.13
C GLN A 213 33.80 -3.75 4.54
N ALA A 214 32.50 -3.49 4.60
CA ALA A 214 31.49 -4.36 4.02
C ALA A 214 31.65 -4.48 2.49
N VAL A 215 31.93 -3.36 1.80
CA VAL A 215 32.21 -3.37 0.35
C VAL A 215 33.47 -4.16 0.03
N ARG A 216 34.59 -3.98 0.80
CA ARG A 216 35.82 -4.76 0.61
C ARG A 216 35.56 -6.27 0.72
N ALA A 217 34.86 -6.68 1.79
CA ALA A 217 34.52 -8.09 2.00
C ALA A 217 33.63 -8.67 0.85
N ALA A 218 32.68 -7.89 0.35
CA ALA A 218 31.87 -8.30 -0.78
C ALA A 218 32.71 -8.40 -2.08
N VAL A 219 33.60 -7.44 -2.34
CA VAL A 219 34.51 -7.47 -3.49
C VAL A 219 35.38 -8.72 -3.43
N ASP A 220 36.03 -9.02 -2.30
CA ASP A 220 36.87 -10.21 -2.13
C ASP A 220 36.11 -11.50 -2.45
N LEU A 221 34.86 -11.59 -2.06
CA LEU A 221 34.00 -12.75 -2.33
C LEU A 221 33.70 -12.93 -3.83
N TYR A 222 33.46 -11.82 -4.56
CA TYR A 222 33.07 -11.84 -5.98
C TYR A 222 34.25 -11.75 -6.96
N GLN A 223 35.42 -11.27 -6.53
CA GLN A 223 36.63 -11.11 -7.36
C GLN A 223 36.97 -12.34 -8.20
N PRO A 224 36.96 -13.60 -7.67
CA PRO A 224 37.28 -14.79 -8.48
C PRO A 224 36.24 -14.99 -9.61
N GLY A 225 35.01 -14.57 -9.41
CA GLY A 225 33.97 -14.63 -10.45
C GLY A 225 34.23 -13.65 -11.58
N PHE A 226 34.58 -12.39 -11.27
CA PHE A 226 34.97 -11.40 -12.28
C PHE A 226 36.21 -11.81 -13.05
N GLN A 227 37.26 -12.36 -12.40
CA GLN A 227 38.47 -12.86 -13.05
C GLN A 227 38.15 -13.99 -14.01
N ARG A 228 37.35 -15.00 -13.62
CA ARG A 228 36.95 -16.11 -14.50
C ARG A 228 36.13 -15.67 -15.70
N ALA A 229 35.35 -14.60 -15.55
CA ALA A 229 34.56 -13.99 -16.63
C ALA A 229 35.39 -13.02 -17.50
N GLY A 230 36.67 -12.81 -17.23
CA GLY A 230 37.53 -11.87 -17.96
C GLY A 230 37.11 -10.42 -17.78
N ILE A 231 36.49 -10.05 -16.66
CA ILE A 231 35.98 -8.73 -16.37
C ILE A 231 36.96 -8.01 -15.42
N ASP A 232 37.36 -6.80 -15.79
CA ASP A 232 38.18 -5.93 -14.92
C ASP A 232 37.32 -5.26 -13.87
N LEU A 233 37.65 -5.51 -12.56
CA LEU A 233 36.91 -4.93 -11.43
C LEU A 233 37.74 -3.85 -10.74
N GLU A 234 37.36 -2.59 -10.92
CA GLU A 234 37.94 -1.44 -10.26
C GLU A 234 37.23 -1.14 -8.92
N VAL A 235 38.03 -0.81 -7.89
CA VAL A 235 37.50 -0.53 -6.53
C VAL A 235 38.03 0.82 -6.04
N ASP A 236 37.12 1.71 -5.67
CA ASP A 236 37.43 3.06 -5.21
C ASP A 236 36.70 3.35 -3.88
N LEU A 237 37.40 3.18 -2.79
CA LEU A 237 36.82 3.23 -1.42
C LEU A 237 37.63 4.12 -0.49
N PRO A 238 36.98 4.86 0.40
CA PRO A 238 37.65 5.52 1.49
C PRO A 238 38.21 4.48 2.51
N GLU A 239 39.08 4.93 3.38
CA GLU A 239 39.62 4.08 4.43
C GLU A 239 38.52 3.56 5.37
N ARG A 240 37.56 4.42 5.74
CA ARG A 240 36.42 4.13 6.62
C ARG A 240 35.20 4.95 6.22
N LEU A 241 34.01 4.32 6.30
CA LEU A 241 32.72 4.97 6.03
C LEU A 241 31.64 4.31 6.91
N VAL A 242 31.20 4.97 7.99
CA VAL A 242 30.26 4.40 8.95
C VAL A 242 28.83 4.79 8.60
N VAL A 243 27.93 3.81 8.64
CA VAL A 243 26.48 3.96 8.40
C VAL A 243 25.70 3.19 9.47
N ARG A 244 24.45 3.57 9.68
CA ARG A 244 23.52 2.83 10.53
C ARG A 244 22.73 1.81 9.72
N ALA A 245 23.24 0.57 9.65
CA ALA A 245 22.59 -0.52 8.93
C ALA A 245 22.95 -1.87 9.55
N HIS A 246 22.13 -2.90 9.25
CA HIS A 246 22.46 -4.27 9.67
C HIS A 246 23.55 -4.86 8.74
N PRO A 247 24.64 -5.47 9.28
CA PRO A 247 25.73 -5.99 8.45
C PRO A 247 25.30 -7.01 7.41
N ASP A 248 24.39 -7.95 7.75
CA ASP A 248 23.92 -8.97 6.84
C ASP A 248 23.08 -8.37 5.70
N HIS A 249 22.31 -7.29 6.00
CA HIS A 249 21.54 -6.56 4.96
C HIS A 249 22.49 -5.86 4.00
N LEU A 250 23.56 -5.23 4.49
CA LEU A 250 24.59 -4.63 3.62
C LEU A 250 25.26 -5.67 2.75
N ALA A 251 25.66 -6.82 3.31
CA ALA A 251 26.25 -7.92 2.55
C ALA A 251 25.31 -8.40 1.43
N GLN A 252 24.01 -8.50 1.73
CA GLN A 252 23.01 -8.91 0.74
C GLN A 252 22.79 -7.84 -0.36
N VAL A 253 22.73 -6.55 0.00
CA VAL A 253 22.63 -5.44 -0.97
C VAL A 253 23.83 -5.44 -1.92
N LEU A 254 25.03 -5.48 -1.36
CA LEU A 254 26.28 -5.50 -2.11
C LEU A 254 26.40 -6.75 -2.99
N GLY A 255 26.05 -7.91 -2.45
CA GLY A 255 26.03 -9.15 -3.19
C GLY A 255 25.10 -9.11 -4.39
N ASN A 256 23.90 -8.59 -4.25
CA ASN A 256 22.94 -8.44 -5.34
C ASN A 256 23.45 -7.49 -6.44
N LEU A 257 24.08 -6.36 -6.06
CA LEU A 257 24.63 -5.40 -7.03
C LEU A 257 25.86 -5.95 -7.75
N LEU A 258 26.80 -6.59 -7.04
CA LEU A 258 27.98 -7.19 -7.63
C LEU A 258 27.62 -8.38 -8.53
N GLN A 259 26.67 -9.22 -8.12
CA GLN A 259 26.17 -10.32 -8.95
C GLN A 259 25.48 -9.79 -10.20
N ASN A 260 24.75 -8.68 -10.11
CA ASN A 260 24.15 -8.01 -11.26
C ASN A 260 25.25 -7.51 -12.21
N ALA A 261 26.27 -6.84 -11.72
CA ALA A 261 27.39 -6.37 -12.52
C ALA A 261 28.13 -7.54 -13.19
N LEU A 262 28.50 -8.59 -12.45
CA LEU A 262 29.16 -9.79 -12.99
C LEU A 262 28.37 -10.42 -14.14
N ARG A 263 27.06 -10.42 -14.03
CA ARG A 263 26.16 -11.08 -14.98
C ARG A 263 25.96 -10.31 -16.28
N TYR A 264 25.86 -8.97 -16.19
CA TYR A 264 25.52 -8.12 -17.32
C TYR A 264 26.73 -7.39 -17.94
N THR A 265 27.93 -7.62 -17.41
CA THR A 265 29.16 -7.13 -18.05
C THR A 265 29.62 -8.17 -19.09
N PRO A 266 29.87 -7.75 -20.33
CA PRO A 266 30.43 -8.65 -21.33
C PRO A 266 31.86 -9.06 -20.97
N GLU A 267 32.33 -10.18 -21.55
CA GLU A 267 33.75 -10.61 -21.47
C GLU A 267 34.67 -9.51 -21.99
N GLY A 268 35.76 -9.22 -21.29
CA GLY A 268 36.66 -8.12 -21.58
C GLY A 268 36.11 -6.73 -21.17
N GLY A 269 34.93 -6.68 -20.58
CA GLY A 269 34.31 -5.47 -20.06
C GLY A 269 34.88 -5.04 -18.70
N ARG A 270 34.37 -3.92 -18.19
CA ARG A 270 34.80 -3.33 -16.92
C ARG A 270 33.63 -3.15 -15.97
N ALA A 271 33.85 -3.46 -14.71
CA ALA A 271 32.97 -3.12 -13.60
C ALA A 271 33.73 -2.22 -12.61
N ARG A 272 33.05 -1.24 -12.02
CA ARG A 272 33.62 -0.35 -10.99
C ARG A 272 32.66 -0.27 -9.82
N ILE A 273 33.18 -0.44 -8.60
CA ILE A 273 32.46 -0.14 -7.38
C ILE A 273 33.17 1.00 -6.64
N GLY A 274 32.42 2.03 -6.25
CA GLY A 274 32.89 3.15 -5.49
C GLY A 274 31.99 3.45 -4.32
N ALA A 275 32.56 3.96 -3.21
CA ALA A 275 31.81 4.48 -2.08
C ALA A 275 32.40 5.79 -1.60
N GLY A 276 31.56 6.70 -1.10
CA GLY A 276 31.96 8.01 -0.58
C GLY A 276 30.84 8.73 0.13
N LEU A 277 31.14 9.89 0.72
CA LEU A 277 30.15 10.79 1.30
C LEU A 277 29.67 11.78 0.23
N GLU A 278 28.37 11.90 0.05
CA GLU A 278 27.74 12.86 -0.83
C GLU A 278 26.51 13.48 -0.14
N HIS A 279 26.50 14.81 0.01
CA HIS A 279 25.42 15.59 0.64
C HIS A 279 25.04 15.11 2.05
N GLY A 280 25.98 14.50 2.81
CA GLY A 280 25.75 13.99 4.16
C GLY A 280 25.31 12.52 4.22
N ASP A 281 25.05 11.90 3.09
CA ASP A 281 24.75 10.46 2.97
C ASP A 281 25.99 9.69 2.47
N ALA A 282 26.12 8.45 2.89
CA ALA A 282 27.09 7.50 2.34
C ALA A 282 26.50 6.93 1.03
N LEU A 283 27.15 7.20 -0.08
CA LEU A 283 26.75 6.74 -1.42
C LEU A 283 27.65 5.58 -1.86
N VAL A 284 27.04 4.50 -2.35
CA VAL A 284 27.71 3.40 -3.05
C VAL A 284 27.21 3.36 -4.49
N GLN A 285 28.15 3.25 -5.43
CA GLN A 285 27.87 3.18 -6.86
C GLN A 285 28.54 1.93 -7.46
N VAL A 286 27.78 1.15 -8.22
CA VAL A 286 28.29 0.03 -9.02
C VAL A 286 28.00 0.36 -10.47
N THR A 287 29.04 0.53 -11.27
CA THR A 287 28.95 0.84 -12.71
C THR A 287 29.53 -0.34 -13.49
N ASN A 288 28.84 -0.78 -14.52
CA ASN A 288 29.34 -1.83 -15.40
C ASN A 288 29.17 -1.46 -16.87
N THR A 289 30.11 -1.86 -17.72
CA THR A 289 29.99 -1.73 -19.19
C THR A 289 28.86 -2.62 -19.70
N THR A 290 28.16 -2.13 -20.73
CA THR A 290 27.08 -2.85 -21.40
C THR A 290 27.33 -2.87 -22.90
N ASP A 291 26.99 -3.95 -23.58
CA ASP A 291 26.93 -3.95 -25.04
C ASP A 291 25.76 -3.09 -25.52
N GLY A 292 25.88 -2.50 -26.72
CA GLY A 292 24.86 -1.60 -27.26
C GLY A 292 23.44 -2.18 -27.28
N ASP A 293 23.32 -3.51 -27.47
CA ASP A 293 22.04 -4.23 -27.42
C ASP A 293 21.50 -4.47 -26.00
N GLN A 294 22.34 -4.26 -24.97
CA GLN A 294 22.00 -4.43 -23.55
C GLN A 294 21.77 -3.11 -22.82
N ALA A 295 21.76 -1.99 -23.55
CA ALA A 295 21.46 -0.68 -22.97
C ALA A 295 20.05 -0.70 -22.34
N ILE A 296 19.95 -0.24 -21.09
CA ILE A 296 18.68 -0.16 -20.36
C ILE A 296 17.85 0.97 -20.96
N PRO A 297 16.63 0.71 -21.49
CA PRO A 297 15.77 1.77 -21.96
C PRO A 297 15.39 2.73 -20.84
N ALA A 298 15.38 4.05 -21.10
CA ALA A 298 15.04 5.06 -20.10
C ALA A 298 13.65 4.83 -19.45
N ALA A 299 12.69 4.29 -20.22
CA ALA A 299 11.36 3.94 -19.73
C ALA A 299 11.36 2.80 -18.70
N ASP A 300 12.41 1.98 -18.66
CA ASP A 300 12.51 0.82 -17.78
C ASP A 300 13.24 1.15 -16.46
N LEU A 301 14.05 2.22 -16.42
CA LEU A 301 14.83 2.62 -15.24
C LEU A 301 13.99 2.71 -13.94
N PRO A 302 12.81 3.34 -13.90
CA PRO A 302 11.99 3.41 -12.68
C PRO A 302 11.47 2.04 -12.24
N ARG A 303 11.41 1.06 -13.14
CA ARG A 303 10.83 -0.26 -12.92
C ARG A 303 11.86 -1.33 -12.55
N LEU A 304 13.17 -1.06 -12.70
CA LEU A 304 14.24 -2.02 -12.44
C LEU A 304 14.26 -2.58 -11.02
N PHE A 305 13.82 -1.79 -10.05
CA PHE A 305 13.71 -2.18 -8.65
C PHE A 305 12.35 -2.82 -8.31
N GLY A 306 11.49 -3.03 -9.32
CA GLY A 306 10.23 -3.77 -9.16
C GLY A 306 10.50 -5.28 -8.97
N ARG A 307 9.64 -5.93 -8.16
CA ARG A 307 9.71 -7.38 -7.93
C ARG A 307 9.47 -8.12 -9.26
N PHE A 308 10.33 -9.07 -9.61
CA PHE A 308 10.29 -9.88 -10.83
C PHE A 308 10.39 -9.09 -12.14
N TYR A 309 10.73 -7.80 -12.06
CA TYR A 309 10.90 -7.00 -13.25
C TYR A 309 12.20 -7.36 -13.98
N ARG A 310 12.12 -7.47 -15.31
CA ARG A 310 13.25 -7.71 -16.20
C ARG A 310 13.06 -6.92 -17.50
N VAL A 311 14.12 -6.36 -18.03
CA VAL A 311 14.10 -5.75 -19.36
C VAL A 311 13.98 -6.89 -20.39
N GLU A 312 12.91 -6.89 -21.20
CA GLU A 312 12.53 -8.01 -22.09
C GLU A 312 13.59 -8.43 -23.13
N LYS A 313 14.58 -7.59 -23.39
CA LYS A 313 15.56 -7.81 -24.45
C LYS A 313 16.72 -8.75 -24.10
N SER A 314 16.84 -9.27 -22.88
CA SER A 314 17.86 -10.25 -22.58
C SER A 314 17.44 -11.62 -23.15
N ARG A 315 17.82 -11.89 -24.41
CA ARG A 315 17.62 -13.18 -25.12
C ARG A 315 18.24 -14.39 -24.41
N ASP A 316 19.02 -14.17 -23.36
CA ASP A 316 19.62 -15.22 -22.55
C ASP A 316 18.74 -15.62 -21.38
N ARG A 317 17.70 -16.41 -21.66
CA ARG A 317 17.00 -17.18 -20.61
C ARG A 317 17.97 -18.11 -19.86
N ALA A 318 19.06 -18.51 -20.47
CA ALA A 318 20.12 -19.33 -19.87
C ALA A 318 20.92 -18.59 -18.79
N ARG A 319 21.09 -17.26 -18.87
CA ARG A 319 21.72 -16.43 -17.82
C ARG A 319 20.75 -16.00 -16.72
N GLY A 320 19.59 -16.66 -16.61
CA GLY A 320 18.40 -16.32 -15.83
C GLY A 320 18.59 -16.00 -14.33
N GLY A 321 18.07 -14.86 -13.88
CA GLY A 321 17.81 -14.50 -12.48
C GLY A 321 16.34 -14.18 -12.30
N ALA A 322 15.82 -14.44 -11.10
CA ALA A 322 14.40 -14.30 -10.75
C ALA A 322 13.86 -12.86 -10.80
N GLY A 323 14.69 -11.84 -11.12
CA GLY A 323 14.25 -10.43 -11.09
C GLY A 323 13.93 -9.92 -9.69
N ILE A 324 14.47 -10.56 -8.64
CA ILE A 324 14.21 -10.25 -7.24
C ILE A 324 15.35 -9.42 -6.62
N GLY A 325 16.58 -9.57 -7.12
CA GLY A 325 17.78 -9.02 -6.47
C GLY A 325 17.72 -7.50 -6.27
N LEU A 326 17.34 -6.73 -7.31
CA LEU A 326 17.21 -5.28 -7.18
C LEU A 326 16.02 -4.85 -6.32
N ALA A 327 14.94 -5.64 -6.27
CA ALA A 327 13.82 -5.39 -5.37
C ALA A 327 14.23 -5.56 -3.90
N ILE A 328 15.09 -6.55 -3.58
CA ILE A 328 15.68 -6.72 -2.25
C ILE A 328 16.59 -5.54 -1.92
N VAL A 329 17.45 -5.10 -2.87
CA VAL A 329 18.28 -3.91 -2.67
C VAL A 329 17.42 -2.71 -2.26
N LYS A 330 16.36 -2.43 -3.01
CA LYS A 330 15.43 -1.34 -2.68
C LYS A 330 14.82 -1.51 -1.29
N GLN A 331 14.26 -2.66 -0.98
CA GLN A 331 13.59 -2.92 0.29
C GLN A 331 14.52 -2.76 1.48
N LEU A 332 15.74 -3.34 1.43
CA LEU A 332 16.70 -3.28 2.54
C LEU A 332 17.29 -1.88 2.74
N VAL A 333 17.56 -1.17 1.65
CA VAL A 333 18.06 0.20 1.69
C VAL A 333 17.00 1.17 2.21
N GLU A 334 15.76 1.09 1.71
CA GLU A 334 14.65 1.93 2.19
C GLU A 334 14.30 1.65 3.66
N ALA A 335 14.38 0.39 4.10
CA ALA A 335 14.21 0.02 5.51
C ALA A 335 15.29 0.63 6.42
N ALA A 336 16.49 0.90 5.89
CA ALA A 336 17.58 1.60 6.59
C ALA A 336 17.50 3.14 6.44
N GLY A 337 16.41 3.68 5.85
CA GLY A 337 16.23 5.12 5.63
C GLY A 337 16.99 5.69 4.43
N GLY A 338 17.53 4.82 3.56
CA GLY A 338 18.29 5.19 2.38
C GLY A 338 17.45 5.30 1.10
N ARG A 339 18.12 5.48 -0.02
CA ARG A 339 17.53 5.58 -1.37
C ARG A 339 18.33 4.75 -2.36
N VAL A 340 17.66 4.28 -3.41
CA VAL A 340 18.28 3.54 -4.52
C VAL A 340 17.98 4.19 -5.86
N GLY A 341 18.85 3.97 -6.84
CA GLY A 341 18.59 4.42 -8.20
C GLY A 341 19.44 3.70 -9.23
N ALA A 342 19.08 3.88 -10.49
CA ALA A 342 19.81 3.39 -11.64
C ALA A 342 19.87 4.45 -12.73
N GLU A 343 20.97 4.47 -13.48
CA GLU A 343 21.22 5.38 -14.59
C GLU A 343 21.73 4.58 -15.79
N ALA A 344 21.19 4.87 -16.95
CA ALA A 344 21.75 4.41 -18.21
C ALA A 344 22.73 5.46 -18.74
N LEU A 345 23.99 5.06 -18.85
CA LEU A 345 25.06 5.89 -19.39
C LEU A 345 25.46 5.36 -20.77
N PRO A 346 26.11 6.16 -21.63
CA PRO A 346 26.62 5.68 -22.90
C PRO A 346 27.59 4.50 -22.71
N GLY A 347 27.21 3.29 -23.17
CA GLY A 347 28.01 2.07 -23.07
C GLY A 347 28.16 1.52 -21.64
N SER A 348 27.37 1.97 -20.66
CA SER A 348 27.42 1.46 -19.29
C SER A 348 26.10 1.66 -18.55
N ALA A 349 25.92 0.90 -17.47
CA ALA A 349 24.82 1.07 -16.53
C ALA A 349 25.40 1.33 -15.13
N ARG A 350 24.78 2.24 -14.40
CA ARG A 350 25.14 2.54 -13.02
C ARG A 350 23.97 2.24 -12.12
N PHE A 351 24.22 1.49 -11.05
CA PHE A 351 23.30 1.25 -9.95
C PHE A 351 23.89 1.85 -8.69
N TRP A 352 23.06 2.52 -7.90
CA TRP A 352 23.54 3.17 -6.69
C TRP A 352 22.55 3.04 -5.54
N PHE A 353 23.07 3.14 -4.33
CA PHE A 353 22.26 3.35 -3.14
C PHE A 353 22.94 4.34 -2.20
N SER A 354 22.13 5.06 -1.43
CA SER A 354 22.61 5.94 -0.36
C SER A 354 22.03 5.49 0.97
N LEU A 355 22.81 5.70 2.03
CA LEU A 355 22.41 5.48 3.42
C LEU A 355 22.78 6.70 4.25
N PRO A 356 21.98 7.08 5.27
CA PRO A 356 22.37 8.13 6.20
C PRO A 356 23.71 7.78 6.84
N ALA A 357 24.68 8.73 6.79
CA ALA A 357 25.95 8.58 7.49
C ALA A 357 25.72 8.65 9.00
N ALA A 358 26.51 7.87 9.77
CA ALA A 358 26.40 7.81 11.23
C ALA A 358 27.17 8.95 11.92
#